data_03076c1a09a46f64d536235f20103af2
#
_entry.id   03076c1a09a46f64d536235f20103af2
#
_cell.length_a   1.000
_cell.length_b   1.000
_cell.length_c   1.000
_cell.angle_alpha   90.00
_cell.angle_beta   90.00
_cell.angle_gamma   90.00
#
_symmetry.space_group_name_H-M   'P 1'
#
loop_
_entity.id
_entity.type
_entity.pdbx_description
1 polymer ?
#
loop_
_entity_poly.entity_id
_entity_poly.type
_entity_poly.pdbx_seq_one_letter_code
_entity_poly.pdbx_strand_id
1 'polypeptide(L)'
;LETTGLSSAKDVIIEIGAVRVVDGEITEQFQTFVKPYKKAVSDKVTELTGISKDMVESAPTMWDAFNLFADFIRNDIVTGYNNTAFDNKFLARAGRYAVRPLKNRFFDVKTWAKEHGSQLECEGLSLGELSQYLNITNPRAHRALADAETTARVYLELLERFGTENTSTSLD
;
A
#
# COMPACT_ATOMS: atom_id res chain seq x y z
N LEU A 1 3.20 2.02 0.26
CA LEU A 1 4.64 2.25 -0.01
C LEU A 1 5.04 3.65 0.44
N GLU A 2 6.28 3.79 0.96
CA GLU A 2 6.93 5.09 1.06
C GLU A 2 8.00 5.23 -0.02
N THR A 3 8.14 6.45 -0.54
CA THR A 3 8.98 6.71 -1.72
C THR A 3 9.73 8.04 -1.59
N THR A 4 10.78 8.24 -2.39
CA THR A 4 11.52 9.52 -2.42
C THR A 4 10.75 10.66 -3.12
N GLY A 5 9.53 10.43 -3.57
CA GLY A 5 8.64 11.39 -4.21
C GLY A 5 7.55 10.71 -5.04
N LEU A 6 6.75 11.48 -5.75
CA LEU A 6 5.49 11.02 -6.35
C LEU A 6 5.62 10.40 -7.75
N SER A 7 6.75 10.56 -8.41
CA SER A 7 6.93 10.11 -9.80
C SER A 7 7.55 8.72 -9.87
N SER A 8 6.78 7.70 -10.21
CA SER A 8 7.29 6.34 -10.40
C SER A 8 8.39 6.23 -11.47
N ALA A 9 8.56 7.22 -12.34
CA ALA A 9 9.64 7.28 -13.32
C ALA A 9 10.97 7.81 -12.72
N LYS A 10 10.91 8.74 -11.75
CA LYS A 10 12.06 9.46 -11.21
C LYS A 10 12.38 9.05 -9.78
N ASP A 11 11.37 8.71 -8.99
CA ASP A 11 11.48 8.41 -7.57
C ASP A 11 11.62 6.90 -7.32
N VAL A 12 12.03 6.52 -6.12
CA VAL A 12 12.25 5.13 -5.73
C VAL A 12 11.55 4.80 -4.42
N ILE A 13 11.21 3.54 -4.24
CA ILE A 13 10.65 3.02 -3.00
C ILE A 13 11.73 3.05 -1.91
N ILE A 14 11.36 3.45 -0.70
CA ILE A 14 12.22 3.47 0.49
C ILE A 14 11.64 2.65 1.65
N GLU A 15 10.35 2.32 1.61
CA GLU A 15 9.71 1.38 2.54
C GLU A 15 8.59 0.62 1.83
N ILE A 16 8.49 -0.68 2.12
CA ILE A 16 7.37 -1.55 1.72
C ILE A 16 6.72 -2.05 2.99
N GLY A 17 5.41 -1.85 3.13
CA GLY A 17 4.59 -2.41 4.19
C GLY A 17 3.40 -3.14 3.61
N ALA A 18 3.07 -4.29 4.17
CA ALA A 18 1.90 -5.08 3.81
C ALA A 18 1.39 -5.89 4.99
N VAL A 19 0.11 -6.19 4.98
CA VAL A 19 -0.52 -7.13 5.91
C VAL A 19 -1.28 -8.18 5.12
N ARG A 20 -1.37 -9.39 5.68
CA ARG A 20 -2.24 -10.45 5.16
C ARG A 20 -3.51 -10.49 5.98
N VAL A 21 -4.64 -10.50 5.30
CA VAL A 21 -5.96 -10.68 5.90
C VAL A 21 -6.49 -12.05 5.50
N VAL A 22 -6.91 -12.83 6.49
CA VAL A 22 -7.55 -14.13 6.31
C VAL A 22 -8.80 -14.15 7.19
N ASP A 23 -9.93 -14.49 6.64
CA ASP A 23 -11.21 -14.59 7.36
C ASP A 23 -11.56 -13.34 8.19
N GLY A 24 -11.24 -12.16 7.65
CA GLY A 24 -11.51 -10.88 8.32
C GLY A 24 -10.46 -10.43 9.34
N GLU A 25 -9.42 -11.21 9.56
CA GLU A 25 -8.38 -10.93 10.56
C GLU A 25 -7.02 -10.67 9.91
N ILE A 26 -6.24 -9.73 10.48
CA ILE A 26 -4.84 -9.52 10.09
C ILE A 26 -4.00 -10.63 10.74
N THR A 27 -3.45 -11.51 9.92
CA THR A 27 -2.72 -12.71 10.38
C THR A 27 -1.20 -12.61 10.25
N GLU A 28 -0.72 -11.87 9.27
CA GLU A 28 0.71 -11.71 9.01
C GLU A 28 1.03 -10.26 8.63
N GLN A 29 2.25 -9.83 8.94
CA GLN A 29 2.74 -8.49 8.62
C GLN A 29 4.08 -8.59 7.90
N PHE A 30 4.31 -7.70 6.96
CA PHE A 30 5.57 -7.52 6.25
C PHE A 30 5.97 -6.06 6.27
N GLN A 31 7.22 -5.78 6.64
CA GLN A 31 7.79 -4.45 6.55
C GLN A 31 9.28 -4.56 6.21
N THR A 32 9.73 -3.76 5.27
CA THR A 32 11.15 -3.61 4.98
C THR A 32 11.45 -2.20 4.49
N PHE A 33 12.56 -1.63 4.96
CA PHE A 33 13.16 -0.49 4.28
C PHE A 33 13.82 -0.95 2.98
N VAL A 34 14.04 0.02 2.10
CA VAL A 34 14.71 -0.23 0.82
C VAL A 34 15.80 0.81 0.62
N LYS A 35 17.02 0.35 0.34
CA LYS A 35 18.13 1.23 0.02
C LYS A 35 17.87 1.98 -1.28
N PRO A 36 17.79 3.32 -1.26
CA PRO A 36 17.54 4.10 -2.46
C PRO A 36 18.77 4.09 -3.38
N TYR A 37 18.57 3.77 -4.66
CA TYR A 37 19.65 3.59 -5.63
C TYR A 37 19.81 4.75 -6.64
N LYS A 38 18.82 5.64 -6.76
CA LYS A 38 18.85 6.76 -7.72
C LYS A 38 18.70 8.13 -7.08
N LYS A 39 17.94 8.23 -6.01
CA LYS A 39 17.56 9.47 -5.40
C LYS A 39 17.55 9.32 -3.88
N ALA A 40 18.39 10.10 -3.22
CA ALA A 40 18.47 10.10 -1.76
C ALA A 40 17.15 10.57 -1.12
N VAL A 41 16.90 10.14 0.11
CA VAL A 41 15.82 10.65 0.94
C VAL A 41 16.07 12.13 1.21
N SER A 42 15.11 12.99 0.90
CA SER A 42 15.20 14.43 1.18
C SER A 42 14.63 14.74 2.57
N ASP A 43 15.03 15.90 3.11
CA ASP A 43 14.53 16.36 4.42
C ASP A 43 12.99 16.44 4.43
N LYS A 44 12.36 16.86 3.32
CA LYS A 44 10.90 16.87 3.17
C LYS A 44 10.29 15.49 3.28
N VAL A 45 10.92 14.46 2.71
CA VAL A 45 10.45 13.07 2.83
C VAL A 45 10.63 12.58 4.25
N THR A 46 11.77 12.90 4.89
CA THR A 46 12.01 12.57 6.30
C THR A 46 10.99 13.23 7.22
N GLU A 47 10.68 14.51 6.99
CA GLU A 47 9.67 15.24 7.77
C GLU A 47 8.27 14.60 7.65
N LEU A 48 7.90 14.17 6.44
CA LEU A 48 6.60 13.55 6.17
C LEU A 48 6.50 12.13 6.73
N THR A 49 7.52 11.30 6.51
CA THR A 49 7.45 9.84 6.76
C THR A 49 8.17 9.40 8.03
N GLY A 50 9.02 10.26 8.58
CA GLY A 50 9.96 9.92 9.66
C GLY A 50 11.12 9.03 9.21
N ILE A 51 11.25 8.72 7.90
CA ILE A 51 12.31 7.87 7.37
C ILE A 51 13.54 8.74 7.05
N SER A 52 14.61 8.56 7.79
CA SER A 52 15.88 9.27 7.56
C SER A 52 16.79 8.53 6.58
N LYS A 53 17.81 9.23 6.07
CA LYS A 53 18.86 8.62 5.22
C LYS A 53 19.54 7.44 5.91
N ASP A 54 19.85 7.58 7.20
CA ASP A 54 20.57 6.56 7.98
C ASP A 54 19.75 5.28 8.12
N MET A 55 18.41 5.39 8.23
CA MET A 55 17.52 4.23 8.34
C MET A 55 17.52 3.35 7.09
N VAL A 56 17.80 3.93 5.93
CA VAL A 56 17.77 3.21 4.65
C VAL A 56 19.17 2.90 4.10
N GLU A 57 20.22 3.38 4.71
CA GLU A 57 21.60 3.22 4.22
C GLU A 57 22.05 1.76 4.20
N SER A 58 21.72 1.01 5.26
CA SER A 58 22.01 -0.41 5.40
C SER A 58 20.83 -1.33 5.02
N ALA A 59 19.75 -0.77 4.50
CA ALA A 59 18.57 -1.52 4.10
C ALA A 59 18.86 -2.43 2.89
N PRO A 60 18.04 -3.48 2.69
CA PRO A 60 18.10 -4.32 1.50
C PRO A 60 18.04 -3.52 0.20
N THR A 61 18.67 -4.04 -0.84
CA THR A 61 18.52 -3.47 -2.19
C THR A 61 17.07 -3.57 -2.67
N MET A 62 16.70 -2.77 -3.67
CA MET A 62 15.37 -2.89 -4.30
C MET A 62 15.09 -4.32 -4.80
N TRP A 63 16.11 -5.00 -5.33
CA TRP A 63 15.98 -6.36 -5.81
C TRP A 63 15.64 -7.32 -4.67
N ASP A 64 16.38 -7.26 -3.57
CA ASP A 64 16.17 -8.13 -2.39
C ASP A 64 14.83 -7.84 -1.73
N ALA A 65 14.55 -6.57 -1.42
CA ALA A 65 13.31 -6.14 -0.78
C ALA A 65 12.07 -6.51 -1.59
N PHE A 66 12.13 -6.34 -2.92
CA PHE A 66 11.01 -6.69 -3.78
C PHE A 66 10.78 -8.19 -3.87
N ASN A 67 11.84 -9.00 -3.91
CA ASN A 67 11.69 -10.46 -3.90
C ASN A 67 11.08 -10.97 -2.59
N LEU A 68 11.52 -10.43 -1.44
CA LEU A 68 10.90 -10.73 -0.13
C LEU A 68 9.41 -10.34 -0.11
N PHE A 69 9.07 -9.17 -0.64
CA PHE A 69 7.67 -8.75 -0.76
C PHE A 69 6.86 -9.67 -1.68
N ALA A 70 7.42 -10.04 -2.84
CA ALA A 70 6.74 -10.93 -3.78
C ALA A 70 6.54 -12.35 -3.19
N ASP A 71 7.48 -12.83 -2.37
CA ASP A 71 7.33 -14.08 -1.62
C ASP A 71 6.25 -13.96 -0.54
N PHE A 72 6.15 -12.81 0.12
CA PHE A 72 5.11 -12.55 1.12
C PHE A 72 3.72 -12.55 0.50
N ILE A 73 3.50 -11.83 -0.61
CA ILE A 73 2.17 -11.72 -1.22
C ILE A 73 1.74 -12.98 -2.00
N ARG A 74 2.68 -13.87 -2.36
CA ARG A 74 2.37 -15.12 -3.09
C ARG A 74 1.47 -14.87 -4.32
N ASN A 75 0.32 -15.54 -4.39
CA ASN A 75 -0.70 -15.37 -5.42
C ASN A 75 -1.97 -14.66 -4.90
N ASP A 76 -1.89 -14.01 -3.74
CA ASP A 76 -3.02 -13.35 -3.11
C ASP A 76 -3.47 -12.13 -3.92
N ILE A 77 -4.69 -11.68 -3.70
CA ILE A 77 -5.16 -10.38 -4.20
C ILE A 77 -4.46 -9.29 -3.41
N VAL A 78 -3.79 -8.38 -4.12
CA VAL A 78 -3.11 -7.24 -3.49
C VAL A 78 -4.07 -6.06 -3.43
N THR A 79 -4.48 -5.74 -2.21
CA THR A 79 -5.39 -4.63 -1.93
C THR A 79 -4.61 -3.43 -1.43
N GLY A 80 -4.95 -2.23 -1.89
CA GLY A 80 -4.33 -0.99 -1.46
C GLY A 80 -5.29 0.18 -1.49
N TYR A 81 -4.86 1.32 -0.96
CA TYR A 81 -5.62 2.57 -0.99
C TYR A 81 -5.03 3.52 -2.02
N ASN A 82 -5.77 3.85 -3.07
CA ASN A 82 -5.29 4.66 -4.20
C ASN A 82 -4.07 4.03 -4.92
N ASN A 83 -3.92 2.72 -4.79
CA ASN A 83 -2.77 1.97 -5.30
C ASN A 83 -2.71 1.96 -6.83
N THR A 84 -3.84 2.00 -7.51
CA THR A 84 -3.90 2.11 -8.98
C THR A 84 -3.22 3.38 -9.48
N ALA A 85 -3.41 4.49 -8.78
CA ALA A 85 -2.80 5.76 -9.15
C ALA A 85 -1.31 5.84 -8.76
N PHE A 86 -0.89 5.15 -7.71
CA PHE A 86 0.43 5.31 -7.10
C PHE A 86 1.22 4.00 -6.97
N ASP A 87 0.94 3.16 -5.99
CA ASP A 87 1.76 2.00 -5.61
C ASP A 87 1.99 1.02 -6.74
N ASN A 88 0.95 0.71 -7.53
CA ASN A 88 1.03 -0.26 -8.62
C ASN A 88 2.06 0.14 -9.67
N LYS A 89 2.27 1.44 -9.89
CA LYS A 89 3.27 1.96 -10.86
C LYS A 89 4.69 1.73 -10.36
N PHE A 90 4.92 1.92 -9.05
CA PHE A 90 6.21 1.66 -8.42
C PHE A 90 6.49 0.15 -8.37
N LEU A 91 5.50 -0.66 -7.96
CA LEU A 91 5.61 -2.12 -7.92
C LEU A 91 5.86 -2.73 -9.31
N ALA A 92 5.15 -2.26 -10.34
CA ALA A 92 5.38 -2.70 -11.71
C ALA A 92 6.80 -2.40 -12.20
N ARG A 93 7.36 -1.24 -11.83
CA ARG A 93 8.75 -0.90 -12.15
C ARG A 93 9.74 -1.73 -11.34
N ALA A 94 9.49 -1.93 -10.05
CA ALA A 94 10.33 -2.77 -9.20
C ALA A 94 10.35 -4.24 -9.70
N GLY A 95 9.19 -4.77 -10.09
CA GLY A 95 9.09 -6.11 -10.68
C GLY A 95 9.86 -6.27 -11.99
N ARG A 96 9.85 -5.26 -12.85
CA ARG A 96 10.72 -5.26 -14.07
C ARG A 96 12.20 -5.23 -13.72
N TYR A 97 12.58 -4.43 -12.72
CA TYR A 97 13.96 -4.36 -12.23
C TYR A 97 14.42 -5.69 -11.62
N ALA A 98 13.58 -6.34 -10.86
CA ALA A 98 13.84 -7.64 -10.23
C ALA A 98 13.68 -8.84 -11.20
N VAL A 99 13.30 -8.59 -12.46
CA VAL A 99 12.98 -9.63 -13.45
C VAL A 99 11.89 -10.60 -12.94
N ARG A 100 11.02 -10.08 -12.09
CA ARG A 100 9.93 -10.83 -11.43
C ARG A 100 8.64 -10.00 -11.45
N PRO A 101 7.96 -9.84 -12.60
CA PRO A 101 6.72 -9.09 -12.66
C PRO A 101 5.63 -9.77 -11.81
N LEU A 102 4.89 -8.97 -11.03
CA LEU A 102 3.75 -9.47 -10.26
C LEU A 102 2.62 -9.86 -11.21
N LYS A 103 2.02 -11.02 -10.97
CA LYS A 103 0.84 -11.54 -11.70
C LYS A 103 -0.43 -11.46 -10.85
N ASN A 104 -0.33 -10.88 -9.66
CA ASN A 104 -1.41 -10.72 -8.72
C ASN A 104 -2.54 -9.85 -9.29
N ARG A 105 -3.77 -10.13 -8.90
CA ARG A 105 -4.87 -9.19 -9.06
C ARG A 105 -4.69 -8.06 -8.07
N PHE A 106 -5.02 -6.84 -8.50
CA PHE A 106 -4.98 -5.66 -7.64
C PHE A 106 -6.38 -5.11 -7.42
N PHE A 107 -6.64 -4.69 -6.19
CA PHE A 107 -7.90 -4.06 -5.80
C PHE A 107 -7.61 -2.70 -5.16
N ASP A 108 -8.37 -1.67 -5.52
CA ASP A 108 -8.20 -0.31 -5.01
C ASP A 108 -9.39 0.11 -4.14
N VAL A 109 -9.17 0.14 -2.83
CA VAL A 109 -10.21 0.47 -1.83
C VAL A 109 -10.77 1.86 -2.04
N LYS A 110 -9.93 2.84 -2.45
CA LYS A 110 -10.41 4.20 -2.70
C LYS A 110 -11.38 4.25 -3.88
N THR A 111 -11.08 3.53 -4.96
CA THR A 111 -11.98 3.45 -6.13
C THR A 111 -13.31 2.84 -5.73
N TRP A 112 -13.29 1.75 -4.99
CA TRP A 112 -14.49 1.10 -4.49
C TRP A 112 -15.29 1.99 -3.51
N ALA A 113 -14.62 2.64 -2.56
CA ALA A 113 -15.26 3.61 -1.64
C ALA A 113 -15.92 4.77 -2.40
N LYS A 114 -15.30 5.22 -3.51
CA LYS A 114 -15.86 6.28 -4.36
C LYS A 114 -17.15 5.85 -5.06
N GLU A 115 -17.24 4.61 -5.50
CA GLU A 115 -18.44 4.05 -6.14
C GLU A 115 -19.63 3.99 -5.16
N HIS A 116 -19.35 3.82 -3.87
CA HIS A 116 -20.34 3.86 -2.78
C HIS A 116 -20.44 5.23 -2.09
N GLY A 117 -19.80 6.26 -2.63
CA GLY A 117 -19.65 7.58 -2.01
C GLY A 117 -20.96 8.26 -1.63
N SER A 118 -22.07 8.00 -2.35
CA SER A 118 -23.39 8.53 -2.01
C SER A 118 -23.99 7.94 -0.72
N GLN A 119 -23.43 6.86 -0.22
CA GLN A 119 -23.82 6.17 1.03
C GLN A 119 -22.83 6.46 2.16
N LEU A 120 -21.71 7.15 1.86
CA LEU A 120 -20.70 7.56 2.83
C LEU A 120 -20.88 9.06 3.12
N GLU A 121 -21.31 9.41 4.30
CA GLU A 121 -21.39 10.80 4.79
C GLU A 121 -19.99 11.31 5.19
N CYS A 122 -19.01 11.21 4.27
CA CYS A 122 -17.63 11.58 4.49
C CYS A 122 -17.27 12.76 3.57
N GLU A 123 -16.68 13.84 4.13
CA GLU A 123 -16.34 15.04 3.37
C GLU A 123 -15.26 14.79 2.30
N GLY A 124 -14.39 13.83 2.53
CA GLY A 124 -13.32 13.45 1.61
C GLY A 124 -13.01 11.97 1.64
N LEU A 125 -12.27 11.51 0.63
CA LEU A 125 -11.90 10.12 0.46
C LEU A 125 -10.37 9.94 0.44
N SER A 126 -9.62 10.68 1.26
CA SER A 126 -8.27 10.27 1.63
C SER A 126 -8.32 9.14 2.65
N LEU A 127 -7.24 8.37 2.79
CA LEU A 127 -7.17 7.30 3.80
C LEU A 127 -7.40 7.87 5.21
N GLY A 128 -6.83 9.05 5.50
CA GLY A 128 -7.01 9.72 6.78
C GLY A 128 -8.46 10.13 7.06
N GLU A 129 -9.14 10.79 6.10
CA GLU A 129 -10.53 11.22 6.24
C GLU A 129 -11.47 10.03 6.39
N LEU A 130 -11.31 9.01 5.56
CA LEU A 130 -12.17 7.84 5.61
C LEU A 130 -11.93 7.00 6.87
N SER A 131 -10.68 6.83 7.31
CA SER A 131 -10.38 6.14 8.56
C SER A 131 -10.95 6.88 9.77
N GLN A 132 -10.87 8.22 9.80
CA GLN A 132 -11.48 9.03 10.84
C GLN A 132 -13.01 8.89 10.87
N TYR A 133 -13.66 8.95 9.71
CA TYR A 133 -15.10 8.73 9.58
C TYR A 133 -15.54 7.36 10.11
N LEU A 134 -14.71 6.33 9.87
CA LEU A 134 -14.95 4.95 10.33
C LEU A 134 -14.46 4.69 11.77
N ASN A 135 -13.96 5.71 12.48
CA ASN A 135 -13.37 5.60 13.83
C ASN A 135 -12.17 4.65 13.89
N ILE A 136 -11.40 4.54 12.79
CA ILE A 136 -10.19 3.75 12.70
C ILE A 136 -8.98 4.65 12.96
N THR A 137 -8.20 4.34 13.97
CA THR A 137 -7.00 5.10 14.32
C THR A 137 -5.79 4.66 13.51
N ASN A 138 -5.08 5.62 12.91
CA ASN A 138 -3.75 5.40 12.33
C ASN A 138 -2.71 6.16 13.17
N PRO A 139 -2.03 5.52 14.13
CA PRO A 139 -1.12 6.21 15.05
C PRO A 139 0.20 6.63 14.40
N ARG A 140 0.50 6.12 13.21
CA ARG A 140 1.74 6.39 12.47
C ARG A 140 1.47 6.55 10.98
N ALA A 141 0.61 7.51 10.62
CA ALA A 141 0.38 7.88 9.22
C ALA A 141 1.71 8.17 8.49
N HIS A 142 1.76 7.87 7.21
CA HIS A 142 2.96 7.95 6.37
C HIS A 142 4.09 6.99 6.80
N ARG A 143 3.71 5.83 7.34
CA ARG A 143 4.57 4.65 7.47
C ARG A 143 3.88 3.50 6.76
N ALA A 144 4.59 2.86 5.84
CA ALA A 144 3.99 1.91 4.91
C ALA A 144 3.22 0.77 5.58
N LEU A 145 3.71 0.22 6.70
CA LEU A 145 3.00 -0.82 7.44
C LEU A 145 1.74 -0.28 8.13
N ALA A 146 1.83 0.87 8.81
CA ALA A 146 0.68 1.46 9.50
C ALA A 146 -0.44 1.86 8.53
N ASP A 147 -0.08 2.38 7.35
CA ASP A 147 -1.05 2.69 6.30
C ASP A 147 -1.65 1.42 5.68
N ALA A 148 -0.88 0.33 5.55
CA ALA A 148 -1.39 -0.96 5.11
C ALA A 148 -2.38 -1.57 6.12
N GLU A 149 -2.08 -1.53 7.42
CA GLU A 149 -3.00 -1.95 8.49
C GLU A 149 -4.29 -1.12 8.50
N THR A 150 -4.15 0.20 8.38
CA THR A 150 -5.30 1.12 8.32
C THR A 150 -6.15 0.82 7.10
N THR A 151 -5.53 0.61 5.93
CA THR A 151 -6.22 0.25 4.69
C THR A 151 -6.98 -1.08 4.84
N ALA A 152 -6.37 -2.09 5.46
CA ALA A 152 -7.03 -3.37 5.70
C ALA A 152 -8.27 -3.21 6.59
N ARG A 153 -8.17 -2.46 7.69
CA ARG A 153 -9.32 -2.19 8.59
C ARG A 153 -10.42 -1.38 7.90
N VAL A 154 -10.05 -0.36 7.13
CA VAL A 154 -11.00 0.42 6.32
C VAL A 154 -11.72 -0.49 5.33
N TYR A 155 -10.99 -1.35 4.62
CA TYR A 155 -11.56 -2.30 3.68
C TYR A 155 -12.54 -3.26 4.34
N LEU A 156 -12.19 -3.85 5.48
CA LEU A 156 -13.05 -4.76 6.24
C LEU A 156 -14.32 -4.06 6.75
N GLU A 157 -14.21 -2.86 7.28
CA GLU A 157 -15.35 -2.07 7.72
C GLU A 157 -16.31 -1.71 6.57
N LEU A 158 -15.74 -1.37 5.40
CA LEU A 158 -16.56 -1.13 4.21
C LEU A 158 -17.23 -2.40 3.69
N LEU A 159 -16.56 -3.55 3.77
CA LEU A 159 -17.16 -4.84 3.44
C LEU A 159 -18.34 -5.16 4.35
N GLU A 160 -18.23 -4.90 5.64
CA GLU A 160 -19.32 -5.11 6.59
C GLU A 160 -20.53 -4.22 6.27
N ARG A 161 -20.29 -2.95 5.90
CA ARG A 161 -21.36 -1.98 5.61
C ARG A 161 -22.05 -2.21 4.27
N PHE A 162 -21.29 -2.52 3.23
CA PHE A 162 -21.80 -2.57 1.85
C PHE A 162 -21.87 -3.99 1.27
N GLY A 163 -21.33 -4.97 1.98
CA GLY A 163 -21.23 -6.34 1.53
C GLY A 163 -20.10 -6.55 0.51
N THR A 164 -19.89 -7.81 0.15
CA THR A 164 -19.01 -8.17 -0.95
C THR A 164 -19.70 -7.80 -2.25
N GLU A 165 -19.23 -6.79 -2.97
CA GLU A 165 -19.57 -6.72 -4.39
C GLU A 165 -19.14 -8.04 -5.02
N ASN A 166 -20.06 -8.64 -5.78
CA ASN A 166 -19.81 -9.85 -6.51
C ASN A 166 -18.50 -9.75 -7.27
N THR A 167 -17.44 -10.35 -6.75
CA THR A 167 -16.23 -10.65 -7.49
C THR A 167 -16.46 -11.78 -8.50
N SER A 168 -17.71 -12.09 -8.79
CA SER A 168 -18.15 -12.92 -9.90
C SER A 168 -18.16 -12.12 -11.20
N THR A 169 -17.01 -11.59 -11.60
CA THR A 169 -16.80 -11.36 -13.01
C THR A 169 -16.42 -12.70 -13.59
N SER A 170 -17.41 -13.31 -14.24
CA SER A 170 -17.34 -14.51 -15.06
C SER A 170 -15.97 -14.69 -15.71
N LEU A 171 -15.36 -15.83 -15.41
CA LEU A 171 -14.43 -16.48 -16.29
C LEU A 171 -15.23 -16.92 -17.54
N ASP A 172 -15.15 -16.17 -18.63
CA ASP A 172 -15.34 -16.62 -20.00
C ASP A 172 -14.10 -16.25 -20.81
#